data_bebea6afa787ed4de2cf14693ea8976d
#
_entry.id   bebea6afa787ed4de2cf14693ea8976d
#
_cell.length_a   1.000
_cell.length_b   1.000
_cell.length_c   1.000
_cell.angle_alpha   90.00
_cell.angle_beta   90.00
_cell.angle_gamma   90.00
#
_symmetry.space_group_name_H-M   'P 1'
#
loop_
_entity.id
_entity.type
_entity.pdbx_description
1 polymer ?
#
loop_
_entity_poly.entity_id
_entity_poly.type
_entity_poly.pdbx_seq_one_letter_code
_entity_poly.pdbx_strand_id
1 'polypeptide(L)'
;MWWRVLRLSWATVGLSLVACASAGPSAPSPSPSPTPTVVRITADDAARAMAGDHFYSDYGQAILVITGRVGDITVTGNNSRIALVTSTATLVLCETFGAPDVKAGDAISVRVRATDALRDDAGVLLRSCEVAAP
;
A
#
# COMPACT_ATOMS: atom_id res chain seq x y z
N MET A 1 -22.23 -73.07 -26.78
CA MET A 1 -23.10 -72.95 -27.97
C MET A 1 -22.92 -71.58 -28.58
N TRP A 2 -22.32 -71.60 -29.73
CA TRP A 2 -22.44 -70.73 -30.90
C TRP A 2 -21.99 -69.27 -30.72
N TRP A 3 -20.84 -68.93 -31.30
CA TRP A 3 -20.53 -68.50 -32.68
C TRP A 3 -21.07 -67.08 -32.92
N ARG A 4 -20.36 -66.12 -33.51
CA ARG A 4 -19.39 -65.99 -34.63
C ARG A 4 -18.65 -64.68 -34.45
N VAL A 5 -17.39 -64.60 -34.48
CA VAL A 5 -16.51 -64.29 -35.61
C VAL A 5 -17.16 -63.45 -36.70
N LEU A 6 -16.75 -62.22 -36.82
CA LEU A 6 -16.54 -61.61 -38.13
C LEU A 6 -15.43 -60.56 -38.07
N ARG A 7 -14.56 -60.78 -38.99
CA ARG A 7 -13.38 -60.01 -39.34
C ARG A 7 -13.75 -58.80 -40.21
N LEU A 8 -12.68 -58.06 -40.51
CA LEU A 8 -12.41 -57.13 -41.61
C LEU A 8 -12.81 -55.72 -41.28
N SER A 9 -12.09 -54.68 -41.66
CA SER A 9 -10.97 -54.54 -42.60
C SER A 9 -10.32 -53.19 -42.36
N TRP A 10 -9.07 -53.17 -42.64
CA TRP A 10 -8.17 -52.07 -42.86
C TRP A 10 -8.75 -50.87 -43.61
N ALA A 11 -8.54 -49.69 -43.13
CA ALA A 11 -8.39 -48.49 -43.96
C ALA A 11 -7.39 -47.55 -43.30
N THR A 12 -6.17 -47.62 -43.76
CA THR A 12 -5.15 -46.63 -43.55
C THR A 12 -5.53 -45.39 -44.32
N VAL A 13 -5.88 -44.29 -43.67
CA VAL A 13 -6.01 -43.01 -44.31
C VAL A 13 -5.05 -42.05 -43.66
N GLY A 14 -4.29 -41.45 -44.54
CA GLY A 14 -3.08 -40.69 -44.28
C GLY A 14 -3.18 -39.53 -43.33
N LEU A 15 -2.13 -39.44 -42.59
CA LEU A 15 -1.85 -38.34 -41.64
C LEU A 15 -1.36 -37.13 -42.42
N SER A 16 -2.19 -36.11 -42.51
CA SER A 16 -1.74 -34.76 -42.85
C SER A 16 -1.61 -33.97 -41.56
N LEU A 17 -0.41 -33.95 -41.00
CA LEU A 17 -0.03 -33.04 -39.95
C LEU A 17 0.06 -31.63 -40.50
N VAL A 18 -1.04 -30.89 -40.48
CA VAL A 18 -1.00 -29.43 -40.57
C VAL A 18 -0.65 -28.92 -39.18
N ALA A 19 0.61 -28.65 -38.97
CA ALA A 19 1.07 -27.87 -37.82
C ALA A 19 0.59 -26.42 -37.98
N CYS A 20 -0.62 -26.11 -37.55
CA CYS A 20 -1.02 -24.74 -37.28
C CYS A 20 -0.24 -24.28 -36.04
N ALA A 21 0.90 -23.62 -36.25
CA ALA A 21 1.50 -22.80 -35.27
C ALA A 21 0.55 -21.62 -34.98
N SER A 22 -0.37 -21.84 -34.06
CA SER A 22 -1.15 -20.73 -33.45
C SER A 22 -0.16 -19.92 -32.66
N ALA A 23 0.33 -18.82 -33.25
CA ALA A 23 0.89 -17.73 -32.51
C ALA A 23 -0.25 -17.18 -31.62
N GLY A 24 -0.30 -17.66 -30.37
CA GLY A 24 -1.21 -17.11 -29.38
C GLY A 24 -0.95 -15.62 -29.23
N PRO A 25 -1.98 -14.80 -28.97
CA PRO A 25 -1.78 -13.39 -28.71
C PRO A 25 -0.79 -13.25 -27.56
N SER A 26 0.33 -12.59 -27.82
CA SER A 26 1.32 -12.27 -26.79
C SER A 26 0.59 -11.54 -25.69
N ALA A 27 0.57 -12.10 -24.48
CA ALA A 27 0.03 -11.42 -23.32
C ALA A 27 0.72 -10.06 -23.19
N PRO A 28 0.00 -8.96 -22.96
CA PRO A 28 0.62 -7.65 -22.81
C PRO A 28 1.62 -7.75 -21.64
N SER A 29 2.85 -7.36 -21.92
CA SER A 29 3.91 -7.29 -20.91
C SER A 29 3.39 -6.42 -19.75
N PRO A 30 3.49 -6.86 -18.47
CA PRO A 30 3.03 -6.06 -17.36
C PRO A 30 3.75 -4.72 -17.40
N SER A 31 2.97 -3.64 -17.53
CA SER A 31 3.50 -2.28 -17.46
C SER A 31 4.18 -2.11 -16.10
N PRO A 32 5.41 -1.57 -16.03
CA PRO A 32 6.08 -1.38 -14.75
C PRO A 32 5.21 -0.48 -13.87
N SER A 33 4.83 -0.98 -12.70
CA SER A 33 4.11 -0.18 -11.72
C SER A 33 4.97 1.04 -11.37
N PRO A 34 4.41 2.25 -11.38
CA PRO A 34 5.19 3.45 -11.05
C PRO A 34 5.75 3.30 -9.63
N THR A 35 7.06 3.50 -9.50
CA THR A 35 7.71 3.52 -8.19
C THR A 35 7.14 4.67 -7.38
N PRO A 36 6.62 4.45 -6.17
CA PRO A 36 6.03 5.52 -5.37
C PRO A 36 7.11 6.56 -5.01
N THR A 37 6.79 7.81 -5.20
CA THR A 37 7.66 8.93 -4.81
C THR A 37 7.70 9.05 -3.30
N VAL A 38 8.88 9.21 -2.71
CA VAL A 38 9.04 9.47 -1.27
C VAL A 38 9.17 10.97 -1.06
N VAL A 39 8.28 11.54 -0.25
CA VAL A 39 8.26 12.96 0.11
C VAL A 39 8.52 13.12 1.59
N ARG A 40 9.43 14.01 1.96
CA ARG A 40 9.75 14.34 3.34
C ARG A 40 9.10 15.67 3.71
N ILE A 41 8.31 15.67 4.79
CA ILE A 41 7.61 16.84 5.31
C ILE A 41 7.68 16.88 6.83
N THR A 42 7.33 18.01 7.41
CA THR A 42 7.15 18.12 8.87
C THR A 42 5.70 17.81 9.27
N ALA A 43 5.49 17.54 10.56
CA ALA A 43 4.14 17.41 11.11
C ALA A 43 3.31 18.69 10.88
N ASP A 44 3.94 19.86 10.96
CA ASP A 44 3.28 21.14 10.66
C ASP A 44 2.84 21.27 9.20
N ASP A 45 3.66 20.78 8.26
CA ASP A 45 3.31 20.81 6.83
C ASP A 45 2.13 19.88 6.56
N ALA A 46 2.12 18.69 7.14
CA ALA A 46 1.01 17.75 7.02
C ALA A 46 -0.29 18.34 7.61
N ALA A 47 -0.20 18.96 8.77
CA ALA A 47 -1.34 19.60 9.44
C ALA A 47 -1.91 20.74 8.59
N ARG A 48 -1.05 21.61 8.05
CA ARG A 48 -1.45 22.73 7.20
C ARG A 48 -2.07 22.27 5.90
N ALA A 49 -1.48 21.29 5.23
CA ALA A 49 -1.99 20.76 3.98
C ALA A 49 -3.38 20.15 4.16
N MET A 50 -3.60 19.39 5.26
CA MET A 50 -4.90 18.82 5.56
C MET A 50 -5.94 19.89 5.90
N ALA A 51 -5.57 20.88 6.69
CA ALA A 51 -6.45 22.00 7.04
C ALA A 51 -6.85 22.84 5.81
N GLY A 52 -5.94 22.98 4.85
CA GLY A 52 -6.16 23.70 3.59
C GLY A 52 -6.84 22.91 2.48
N ASP A 53 -7.26 21.65 2.73
CA ASP A 53 -7.89 20.74 1.76
C ASP A 53 -7.02 20.38 0.53
N HIS A 54 -5.71 20.62 0.59
CA HIS A 54 -4.81 20.34 -0.53
C HIS A 54 -3.85 19.15 -0.28
N PHE A 55 -3.99 18.46 0.84
CA PHE A 55 -3.12 17.32 1.21
C PHE A 55 -3.04 16.25 0.12
N TYR A 56 -4.19 15.83 -0.41
CA TYR A 56 -4.22 14.77 -1.43
C TYR A 56 -3.79 15.25 -2.80
N SER A 57 -4.00 16.53 -3.14
CA SER A 57 -3.51 17.09 -4.38
C SER A 57 -1.99 17.26 -4.38
N ASP A 58 -1.41 17.58 -3.23
CA ASP A 58 0.03 17.81 -3.10
C ASP A 58 0.83 16.52 -2.98
N TYR A 59 0.28 15.55 -2.25
CA TYR A 59 1.02 14.31 -1.93
C TYR A 59 0.51 13.07 -2.65
N GLY A 60 -0.76 13.04 -3.04
CA GLY A 60 -1.35 11.99 -3.88
C GLY A 60 -1.06 10.58 -3.42
N GLN A 61 -0.30 9.85 -4.22
CA GLN A 61 0.10 8.45 -3.99
C GLN A 61 1.50 8.31 -3.37
N ALA A 62 2.08 9.41 -2.89
CA ALA A 62 3.43 9.40 -2.34
C ALA A 62 3.51 8.60 -1.02
N ILE A 63 4.72 8.13 -0.73
CA ILE A 63 5.09 7.69 0.60
C ILE A 63 5.60 8.91 1.34
N LEU A 64 4.97 9.25 2.44
CA LEU A 64 5.38 10.38 3.27
C LEU A 64 6.34 9.91 4.36
N VAL A 65 7.38 10.71 4.59
CA VAL A 65 8.22 10.63 5.78
C VAL A 65 8.01 11.91 6.56
N ILE A 66 7.21 11.82 7.61
CA ILE A 66 6.80 12.97 8.41
C ILE A 66 7.67 13.04 9.66
N THR A 67 8.40 14.12 9.82
CA THR A 67 9.24 14.36 10.99
C THR A 67 8.52 15.24 12.01
N GLY A 68 8.67 14.90 13.29
CA GLY A 68 8.05 15.67 14.36
C GLY A 68 8.55 15.26 15.74
N ARG A 69 8.05 15.93 16.76
CA ARG A 69 8.24 15.55 18.16
C ARG A 69 7.01 14.82 18.68
N VAL A 70 7.23 13.79 19.46
CA VAL A 70 6.16 13.09 20.18
C VAL A 70 5.58 14.01 21.25
N GLY A 71 4.29 14.26 21.18
CA GLY A 71 3.55 14.98 22.24
C GLY A 71 2.97 14.01 23.26
N ASP A 72 2.04 13.18 22.83
CA ASP A 72 1.36 12.23 23.68
C ASP A 72 1.29 10.85 23.03
N ILE A 73 1.17 9.81 23.84
CA ILE A 73 1.05 8.42 23.38
C ILE A 73 -0.11 7.78 24.12
N THR A 74 -1.09 7.31 23.38
CA THR A 74 -2.23 6.56 23.91
C THR A 74 -2.16 5.11 23.42
N VAL A 75 -2.18 4.16 24.34
CA VAL A 75 -2.20 2.72 24.03
C VAL A 75 -3.60 2.18 24.24
N THR A 76 -4.16 1.53 23.22
CA THR A 76 -5.49 0.90 23.30
C THR A 76 -5.41 -0.51 22.71
N GLY A 77 -5.43 -1.49 23.59
CA GLY A 77 -5.23 -2.89 23.21
C GLY A 77 -3.85 -3.10 22.57
N ASN A 78 -3.82 -3.59 21.33
CA ASN A 78 -2.59 -3.84 20.59
C ASN A 78 -2.17 -2.67 19.69
N ASN A 79 -2.85 -1.56 19.74
CA ASN A 79 -2.56 -0.38 18.93
C ASN A 79 -2.09 0.77 19.79
N SER A 80 -1.20 1.56 19.25
CA SER A 80 -0.75 2.80 19.87
C SER A 80 -1.06 3.96 18.93
N ARG A 81 -1.47 5.08 19.52
CA ARG A 81 -1.68 6.33 18.82
C ARG A 81 -0.70 7.35 19.37
N ILE A 82 0.17 7.84 18.49
CA ILE A 82 1.21 8.83 18.82
C ILE A 82 0.76 10.16 18.25
N ALA A 83 0.60 11.16 19.11
CA ALA A 83 0.36 12.53 18.68
C ALA A 83 1.69 13.23 18.42
N LEU A 84 1.87 13.79 17.22
CA LEU A 84 3.00 14.65 16.91
C LEU A 84 2.65 16.09 17.25
N VAL A 85 3.58 16.79 17.88
CA VAL A 85 3.45 18.22 18.23
C VAL A 85 3.45 19.03 16.93
N THR A 86 2.47 19.91 16.79
CA THR A 86 2.37 20.90 15.72
C THR A 86 2.26 22.31 16.30
N SER A 87 2.60 23.30 15.54
CA SER A 87 2.41 24.72 15.88
C SER A 87 0.95 25.20 15.71
N THR A 88 0.11 24.34 15.15
CA THR A 88 -1.30 24.62 14.90
C THR A 88 -2.19 23.85 15.88
N ALA A 89 -3.50 24.17 15.91
CA ALA A 89 -4.48 23.39 16.66
C ALA A 89 -4.76 22.02 16.04
N THR A 90 -4.32 21.78 14.81
CA THR A 90 -4.53 20.54 14.07
C THR A 90 -3.48 19.52 14.52
N LEU A 91 -3.90 18.41 15.11
CA LEU A 91 -3.01 17.34 15.52
C LEU A 91 -2.64 16.43 14.33
N VAL A 92 -1.45 15.86 14.39
CA VAL A 92 -1.05 14.75 13.51
C VAL A 92 -0.92 13.50 14.36
N LEU A 93 -1.82 12.55 14.15
CA LEU A 93 -1.94 11.32 14.93
C LEU A 93 -1.44 10.15 14.08
N CYS A 94 -0.46 9.40 14.59
CA CYS A 94 0.05 8.19 13.95
C CYS A 94 -0.49 6.97 14.71
N GLU A 95 -1.25 6.12 13.98
CA GLU A 95 -1.65 4.81 14.50
C GLU A 95 -0.66 3.75 14.06
N THR A 96 -0.07 3.06 15.04
CA THR A 96 0.86 1.95 14.81
C THR A 96 0.44 0.72 15.62
N PHE A 97 0.86 -0.44 15.17
CA PHE A 97 0.63 -1.69 15.89
C PHE A 97 1.72 -1.90 16.95
N GLY A 98 1.31 -2.35 18.12
CA GLY A 98 2.20 -2.57 19.25
C GLY A 98 2.48 -1.30 20.06
N ALA A 99 3.39 -1.40 21.00
CA ALA A 99 3.90 -0.29 21.78
C ALA A 99 5.23 0.17 21.18
N PRO A 100 5.31 1.35 20.57
CA PRO A 100 6.57 1.85 20.05
C PRO A 100 7.51 2.23 21.19
N ASP A 101 8.80 2.00 20.99
CA ASP A 101 9.84 2.40 21.97
C ASP A 101 10.20 3.88 21.79
N VAL A 102 9.22 4.73 22.05
CA VAL A 102 9.37 6.20 21.99
C VAL A 102 8.67 6.85 23.19
N LYS A 103 9.09 8.05 23.54
CA LYS A 103 8.59 8.82 24.68
C LYS A 103 8.16 10.22 24.24
N ALA A 104 7.32 10.85 25.05
CA ALA A 104 6.98 12.26 24.86
C ALA A 104 8.25 13.12 24.82
N GLY A 105 8.34 14.01 23.86
CA GLY A 105 9.50 14.86 23.60
C GLY A 105 10.52 14.30 22.61
N ASP A 106 10.48 13.00 22.33
CA ASP A 106 11.40 12.39 21.35
C ASP A 106 11.16 12.97 19.94
N ALA A 107 12.26 13.19 19.22
CA ALA A 107 12.19 13.47 17.80
C ALA A 107 12.08 12.14 17.03
N ILE A 108 11.08 12.02 16.17
CA ILE A 108 10.85 10.80 15.37
C ILE A 108 10.55 11.12 13.92
N SER A 109 10.66 10.10 13.09
CA SER A 109 10.13 10.09 11.74
C SER A 109 9.06 9.02 11.64
N VAL A 110 7.92 9.34 11.05
CA VAL A 110 6.88 8.35 10.73
C VAL A 110 6.76 8.20 9.23
N ARG A 111 6.73 6.98 8.77
CA ARG A 111 6.53 6.63 7.37
C ARG A 111 5.11 6.14 7.16
N VAL A 112 4.42 6.71 6.17
CA VAL A 112 3.03 6.38 5.87
C VAL A 112 2.76 6.61 4.38
N ARG A 113 1.78 5.93 3.80
CA ARG A 113 1.27 6.28 2.48
C ARG A 113 0.33 7.47 2.61
N ALA A 114 0.39 8.42 1.68
CA ALA A 114 -0.53 9.57 1.69
C ALA A 114 -2.00 9.13 1.61
N THR A 115 -2.29 8.01 0.94
CA THR A 115 -3.63 7.41 0.87
C THR A 115 -4.15 6.86 2.20
N ASP A 116 -3.27 6.59 3.17
CA ASP A 116 -3.62 6.08 4.49
C ASP A 116 -3.78 7.22 5.53
N ALA A 117 -3.60 8.47 5.09
CA ALA A 117 -3.90 9.65 5.88
C ALA A 117 -5.38 10.00 5.74
N LEU A 118 -6.05 10.24 6.84
CA LEU A 118 -7.46 10.61 6.89
C LEU A 118 -7.62 11.92 7.67
N ARG A 119 -8.64 12.68 7.31
CA ARG A 119 -9.10 13.78 8.15
C ARG A 119 -9.89 13.21 9.33
N ASP A 120 -9.52 13.61 10.51
CA ASP A 120 -10.22 13.29 11.76
C ASP A 120 -10.67 14.61 12.41
N ASP A 121 -11.59 14.53 13.38
CA ASP A 121 -12.07 15.71 14.13
C ASP A 121 -10.95 16.47 14.83
N ALA A 122 -9.89 15.74 15.25
CA ALA A 122 -8.70 16.33 15.88
C ALA A 122 -7.65 16.80 14.87
N GLY A 123 -7.73 16.40 13.59
CA GLY A 123 -6.74 16.79 12.59
C GLY A 123 -6.45 15.73 11.53
N VAL A 124 -5.22 15.26 11.49
CA VAL A 124 -4.74 14.25 10.53
C VAL A 124 -4.53 12.93 11.23
N LEU A 125 -5.23 11.89 10.82
CA LEU A 125 -5.03 10.52 11.28
C LEU A 125 -4.25 9.73 10.22
N LEU A 126 -3.03 9.33 10.57
CA LEU A 126 -2.16 8.49 9.75
C LEU A 126 -2.32 7.03 10.20
N ARG A 127 -2.88 6.19 9.34
CA ARG A 127 -3.07 4.76 9.64
C ARG A 127 -1.85 3.95 9.25
N SER A 128 -1.57 2.91 10.03
CA SER A 128 -0.50 1.94 9.74
C SER A 128 0.85 2.61 9.50
N CYS A 129 1.18 3.62 10.29
CA CYS A 129 2.46 4.29 10.16
C CYS A 129 3.59 3.45 10.79
N GLU A 130 4.74 3.52 10.16
CA GLU A 130 6.00 2.95 10.68
C GLU A 130 6.78 4.05 11.39
N VAL A 131 7.13 3.80 12.64
CA VAL A 131 7.91 4.74 13.45
C VAL A 131 9.39 4.40 13.35
N ALA A 132 10.20 5.39 13.05
CA ALA A 132 11.66 5.27 13.04
C ALA A 132 12.28 6.39 13.87
N ALA A 133 13.45 6.10 14.44
CA ALA A 133 14.30 7.15 14.97
C ALA A 133 14.75 8.09 13.82
N PRO A 134 15.01 9.36 14.07
CA PRO A 134 15.44 10.32 13.08
C PRO A 134 16.82 10.00 12.52
#